data_fe62a3452408578724066fb307a662e2
#
_entry.id   fe62a3452408578724066fb307a662e2
#
_cell.length_a   1.000
_cell.length_b   1.000
_cell.length_c   1.000
_cell.angle_alpha   90.00
_cell.angle_beta   90.00
_cell.angle_gamma   90.00
#
_symmetry.space_group_name_H-M   'P 1'
#
loop_
_entity.id
_entity.type
_entity.pdbx_description
1 polymer ?
#
loop_
_entity_poly.entity_id
_entity_poly.type
_entity_poly.pdbx_seq_one_letter_code
_entity_poly.pdbx_strand_id
1 'polypeptide(L)'
;MDNRLFFSATQRNRDCIGDELSRIIKKGAVLEIGSGSGEHGVVFQKRFPEIIWQTSDPNSLYRKSIISWIEFEELNKKMPQPLELDVENIPWKIPSKLSQSLQGIVSINMIQVAKWNCTIALFKEAGKLLKAEQFLLLYGPFKIGNKHTSQSNDFFDNSLK
;
A
#
# COMPACT_ATOMS: atom_id res chain seq x y z
N MET A 1 16.05 0.79 18.97
CA MET A 1 16.58 -0.33 18.14
C MET A 1 16.04 -0.15 16.73
N ASP A 2 16.88 -0.18 15.71
CA ASP A 2 16.43 -0.03 14.31
C ASP A 2 15.75 -1.32 13.85
N ASN A 3 14.44 -1.25 13.55
CA ASN A 3 13.66 -2.39 13.08
C ASN A 3 13.31 -2.26 11.60
N ARG A 4 13.93 -1.35 10.85
CA ARG A 4 13.63 -1.16 9.43
C ARG A 4 13.96 -2.40 8.63
N LEU A 5 12.97 -2.86 7.89
CA LEU A 5 13.09 -3.91 6.89
C LEU A 5 13.27 -3.29 5.51
N PHE A 6 13.97 -3.98 4.64
CA PHE A 6 14.28 -3.53 3.29
C PHE A 6 13.84 -4.60 2.29
N PHE A 7 12.94 -4.21 1.38
CA PHE A 7 12.51 -5.08 0.31
C PHE A 7 13.06 -4.59 -1.02
N SER A 8 13.85 -5.42 -1.69
CA SER A 8 14.48 -5.06 -2.98
C SER A 8 13.47 -4.65 -4.06
N ALA A 9 12.22 -5.12 -3.98
CA ALA A 9 11.16 -4.72 -4.88
C ALA A 9 10.82 -3.23 -4.76
N THR A 10 10.84 -2.67 -3.54
CA THR A 10 10.52 -1.26 -3.31
C THR A 10 11.45 -0.33 -4.06
N GLN A 11 12.76 -0.60 -4.02
CA GLN A 11 13.74 0.23 -4.71
C GLN A 11 13.56 0.22 -6.24
N ARG A 12 13.07 -0.90 -6.80
CA ARG A 12 12.86 -1.03 -8.24
C ARG A 12 11.59 -0.36 -8.75
N ASN A 13 10.55 -0.28 -7.92
CA ASN A 13 9.22 0.12 -8.39
C ASN A 13 8.66 1.41 -7.78
N ARG A 14 9.27 1.94 -6.70
CA ARG A 14 8.77 3.15 -6.03
C ARG A 14 8.66 4.37 -6.94
N ASP A 15 9.62 4.55 -7.85
CA ASP A 15 9.64 5.72 -8.72
C ASP A 15 8.53 5.64 -9.78
N CYS A 16 8.41 4.51 -10.48
CA CYS A 16 7.35 4.33 -11.48
C CYS A 16 5.94 4.36 -10.85
N ILE A 17 5.75 3.78 -9.66
CA ILE A 17 4.48 3.87 -8.94
C ILE A 17 4.21 5.32 -8.53
N GLY A 18 5.23 6.04 -8.04
CA GLY A 18 5.12 7.44 -7.68
C GLY A 18 4.77 8.34 -8.87
N ASP A 19 5.25 8.03 -10.09
CA ASP A 19 4.90 8.74 -11.31
C ASP A 19 3.42 8.55 -11.68
N GLU A 20 2.89 7.33 -11.57
CA GLU A 20 1.46 7.10 -11.79
C GLU A 20 0.60 7.77 -10.71
N LEU A 21 1.00 7.67 -9.44
CA LEU A 21 0.31 8.35 -8.34
C LEU A 21 0.25 9.86 -8.55
N SER A 22 1.30 10.49 -9.08
CA SER A 22 1.32 11.94 -9.32
C SER A 22 0.27 12.43 -10.33
N ARG A 23 -0.24 11.53 -11.17
CA ARG A 23 -1.30 11.83 -12.16
C ARG A 23 -2.70 11.80 -11.56
N ILE A 24 -2.90 11.07 -10.45
CA ILE A 24 -4.21 10.80 -9.89
C ILE A 24 -4.42 11.34 -8.49
N ILE A 25 -3.35 11.56 -7.73
CA ILE A 25 -3.42 12.11 -6.36
C ILE A 25 -3.89 13.57 -6.42
N LYS A 26 -4.90 13.85 -5.59
CA LYS A 26 -5.38 15.21 -5.30
C LYS A 26 -5.07 15.52 -3.84
N LYS A 27 -5.96 16.22 -3.12
CA LYS A 27 -5.85 16.50 -1.70
C LYS A 27 -6.53 15.39 -0.87
N GLY A 28 -6.07 15.18 0.36
CA GLY A 28 -6.71 14.25 1.29
C GLY A 28 -5.77 13.19 1.83
N ALA A 29 -6.29 11.98 2.02
CA ALA A 29 -5.52 10.85 2.56
C ALA A 29 -5.50 9.67 1.60
N VAL A 30 -4.41 8.92 1.61
CA VAL A 30 -4.28 7.63 0.91
C VAL A 30 -4.09 6.54 1.96
N LEU A 31 -4.89 5.49 1.87
CA LEU A 31 -4.75 4.28 2.69
C LEU A 31 -3.98 3.22 1.91
N GLU A 32 -2.82 2.82 2.42
CA GLU A 32 -2.03 1.73 1.87
C GLU A 32 -2.33 0.44 2.61
N ILE A 33 -2.74 -0.60 1.88
CA ILE A 33 -3.08 -1.92 2.39
C ILE A 33 -1.92 -2.89 2.17
N GLY A 34 -1.47 -3.54 3.25
CA GLY A 34 -0.33 -4.46 3.19
C GLY A 34 0.98 -3.73 2.93
N SER A 35 1.29 -2.73 3.76
CA SER A 35 2.46 -1.85 3.57
C SER A 35 3.82 -2.54 3.75
N GLY A 36 3.85 -3.76 4.31
CA GLY A 36 5.06 -4.55 4.48
C GLY A 36 6.16 -3.80 5.22
N SER A 37 7.32 -3.59 4.58
CA SER A 37 8.45 -2.88 5.22
C SER A 37 8.13 -1.43 5.60
N GLY A 38 7.19 -0.77 4.93
CA GLY A 38 6.84 0.64 5.12
C GLY A 38 7.65 1.63 4.27
N GLU A 39 8.64 1.14 3.53
CA GLU A 39 9.53 1.99 2.72
C GLU A 39 8.76 2.76 1.62
N HIS A 40 7.76 2.13 0.97
CA HIS A 40 6.88 2.83 0.02
C HIS A 40 6.15 3.99 0.67
N GLY A 41 5.54 3.74 1.83
CA GLY A 41 4.76 4.76 2.54
C GLY A 41 5.55 6.02 2.85
N VAL A 42 6.78 5.89 3.39
CA VAL A 42 7.62 7.06 3.69
C VAL A 42 8.11 7.78 2.44
N VAL A 43 8.43 7.03 1.37
CA VAL A 43 8.83 7.63 0.08
C VAL A 43 7.68 8.45 -0.52
N PHE A 44 6.46 7.90 -0.51
CA PHE A 44 5.30 8.60 -1.07
C PHE A 44 4.84 9.76 -0.17
N GLN A 45 4.92 9.63 1.16
CA GLN A 45 4.65 10.76 2.04
C GLN A 45 5.60 11.94 1.78
N LYS A 46 6.89 11.68 1.52
CA LYS A 46 7.88 12.72 1.15
C LYS A 46 7.59 13.32 -0.22
N ARG A 47 7.23 12.48 -1.17
CA ARG A 47 6.92 12.92 -2.55
C ARG A 47 5.63 13.74 -2.63
N PHE A 48 4.65 13.43 -1.77
CA PHE A 48 3.34 14.08 -1.74
C PHE A 48 3.09 14.72 -0.36
N PRO A 49 3.77 15.83 -0.02
CA PRO A 49 3.77 16.39 1.33
C PRO A 49 2.39 16.92 1.79
N GLU A 50 1.48 17.20 0.87
CA GLU A 50 0.12 17.68 1.14
C GLU A 50 -0.89 16.55 1.36
N ILE A 51 -0.47 15.30 1.16
CA ILE A 51 -1.28 14.09 1.38
C ILE A 51 -0.96 13.53 2.77
N ILE A 52 -1.94 12.93 3.42
CA ILE A 52 -1.72 12.06 4.58
C ILE A 52 -1.60 10.64 4.07
N TRP A 53 -0.41 10.07 4.15
CA TRP A 53 -0.18 8.67 3.78
C TRP A 53 -0.38 7.77 4.98
N GLN A 54 -1.47 7.01 5.02
CA GLN A 54 -1.78 6.06 6.08
C GLN A 54 -1.38 4.66 5.67
N THR A 55 -0.35 4.13 6.30
CA THR A 55 0.08 2.73 6.15
C THR A 55 -0.76 1.80 6.99
N SER A 56 -0.86 0.54 6.58
CA SER A 56 -1.49 -0.52 7.35
C SER A 56 -0.89 -1.90 7.06
N ASP A 57 -0.82 -2.73 8.09
CA ASP A 57 -0.38 -4.13 7.95
C ASP A 57 -0.89 -4.96 9.13
N PRO A 58 -1.36 -6.22 8.93
CA PRO A 58 -1.76 -7.10 10.03
C PRO A 58 -0.56 -7.58 10.86
N ASN A 59 0.63 -7.68 10.25
CA ASN A 59 1.83 -8.19 10.89
C ASN A 59 2.49 -7.13 11.79
N SER A 60 2.61 -7.43 13.08
CA SER A 60 3.21 -6.52 14.07
C SER A 60 4.70 -6.21 13.79
N LEU A 61 5.45 -7.14 13.19
CA LEU A 61 6.85 -6.91 12.82
C LEU A 61 6.96 -5.89 11.67
N TYR A 62 6.04 -5.95 10.71
CA TYR A 62 5.97 -4.96 9.64
C TYR A 62 5.55 -3.59 10.17
N ARG A 63 4.57 -3.53 11.08
CA ARG A 63 4.20 -2.26 11.71
C ARG A 63 5.38 -1.65 12.52
N LYS A 64 6.19 -2.46 13.19
CA LYS A 64 7.43 -1.98 13.84
C LYS A 64 8.44 -1.41 12.83
N SER A 65 8.59 -2.06 11.68
CA SER A 65 9.43 -1.56 10.59
C SER A 65 8.91 -0.22 10.06
N ILE A 66 7.61 -0.11 9.81
CA ILE A 66 6.97 1.12 9.35
C ILE A 66 7.25 2.27 10.34
N ILE A 67 7.07 2.04 11.64
CA ILE A 67 7.34 3.03 12.69
C ILE A 67 8.81 3.47 12.63
N SER A 68 9.75 2.53 12.54
CA SER A 68 11.18 2.84 12.44
C SER A 68 11.53 3.62 11.16
N TRP A 69 10.85 3.36 10.05
CA TRP A 69 10.99 4.15 8.84
C TRP A 69 10.46 5.59 9.01
N ILE A 70 9.27 5.76 9.62
CA ILE A 70 8.68 7.07 9.91
C ILE A 70 9.60 7.89 10.82
N GLU A 71 10.18 7.28 11.84
CA GLU A 71 11.12 7.92 12.77
C GLU A 71 12.42 8.31 12.05
N PHE A 72 13.01 7.40 11.28
CA PHE A 72 14.24 7.64 10.54
C PHE A 72 14.12 8.77 9.52
N GLU A 73 12.97 8.87 8.84
CA GLU A 73 12.68 9.91 7.85
C GLU A 73 12.10 11.19 8.48
N GLU A 74 12.04 11.28 9.82
CA GLU A 74 11.52 12.43 10.58
C GLU A 74 10.08 12.83 10.21
N LEU A 75 9.25 11.83 9.85
CA LEU A 75 7.88 12.04 9.38
C LEU A 75 6.80 11.97 10.48
N ASN A 76 7.19 11.82 11.76
CA ASN A 76 6.26 11.63 12.89
C ASN A 76 5.16 12.70 13.01
N LYS A 77 5.40 13.93 12.52
CA LYS A 77 4.43 15.02 12.54
C LYS A 77 3.44 15.00 11.38
N LYS A 78 3.74 14.25 10.33
CA LYS A 78 2.96 14.23 9.07
C LYS A 78 2.29 12.89 8.82
N MET A 79 2.97 11.81 9.14
CA MET A 79 2.55 10.45 8.85
C MET A 79 1.97 9.78 10.10
N PRO A 80 0.71 9.31 10.07
CA PRO A 80 0.12 8.61 11.20
C PRO A 80 0.81 7.27 11.47
N GLN A 81 0.65 6.77 12.69
CA GLN A 81 1.07 5.40 13.03
C GLN A 81 0.35 4.37 12.14
N PRO A 82 1.02 3.27 11.78
CA PRO A 82 0.43 2.24 10.94
C PRO A 82 -0.79 1.61 11.62
N LEU A 83 -1.85 1.38 10.84
CA LEU A 83 -3.03 0.66 11.33
C LEU A 83 -2.74 -0.84 11.40
N GLU A 84 -3.26 -1.49 12.44
CA GLU A 84 -3.42 -2.93 12.46
C GLU A 84 -4.67 -3.28 11.64
N LEU A 85 -4.46 -3.64 10.38
CA LEU A 85 -5.54 -3.93 9.46
C LEU A 85 -5.25 -5.23 8.72
N ASP A 86 -6.07 -6.23 9.02
CA ASP A 86 -6.18 -7.43 8.21
C ASP A 86 -7.25 -7.21 7.13
N VAL A 87 -6.86 -7.33 5.89
CA VAL A 87 -7.75 -7.07 4.75
C VAL A 87 -8.96 -8.00 4.70
N GLU A 88 -8.84 -9.23 5.21
CA GLU A 88 -9.96 -10.19 5.28
C GLU A 88 -10.95 -9.87 6.40
N ASN A 89 -10.53 -9.12 7.42
CA ASN A 89 -11.37 -8.80 8.58
C ASN A 89 -12.26 -7.59 8.31
N ILE A 90 -13.35 -7.82 7.61
CA ILE A 90 -14.32 -6.80 7.20
C ILE A 90 -15.51 -6.69 8.18
N PRO A 91 -16.10 -5.47 8.39
CA PRO A 91 -15.70 -4.17 7.81
C PRO A 91 -14.40 -3.64 8.43
N TRP A 92 -13.58 -2.95 7.61
CA TRP A 92 -12.33 -2.38 8.11
C TRP A 92 -12.59 -1.30 9.16
N LYS A 93 -11.94 -1.44 10.30
CA LYS A 93 -11.99 -0.44 11.37
C LYS A 93 -10.95 0.64 11.12
N ILE A 94 -11.30 1.62 10.30
CA ILE A 94 -10.46 2.79 10.02
C ILE A 94 -10.97 4.02 10.78
N PRO A 95 -10.07 4.95 11.19
CA PRO A 95 -10.49 6.19 11.84
C PRO A 95 -11.45 7.00 10.96
N SER A 96 -12.50 7.56 11.56
CA SER A 96 -13.51 8.36 10.83
C SER A 96 -12.89 9.55 10.10
N LYS A 97 -11.87 10.20 10.69
CA LYS A 97 -11.13 11.29 10.04
C LYS A 97 -10.45 10.82 8.75
N LEU A 98 -9.89 9.61 8.76
CA LEU A 98 -9.29 9.01 7.57
C LEU A 98 -10.35 8.75 6.49
N SER A 99 -11.45 8.08 6.85
CA SER A 99 -12.51 7.75 5.87
C SER A 99 -13.14 8.99 5.24
N GLN A 100 -13.30 10.08 6.00
CA GLN A 100 -13.84 11.35 5.49
C GLN A 100 -12.91 12.08 4.53
N SER A 101 -11.60 11.94 4.70
CA SER A 101 -10.59 12.60 3.86
C SER A 101 -9.98 11.66 2.79
N LEU A 102 -10.48 10.43 2.69
CA LEU A 102 -9.91 9.41 1.80
C LEU A 102 -9.97 9.87 0.34
N GLN A 103 -8.82 9.86 -0.32
CA GLN A 103 -8.68 10.16 -1.74
C GLN A 103 -8.46 8.88 -2.56
N GLY A 104 -7.81 7.90 -1.96
CA GLY A 104 -7.51 6.64 -2.63
C GLY A 104 -7.08 5.53 -1.69
N ILE A 105 -7.13 4.33 -2.22
CA ILE A 105 -6.59 3.12 -1.60
C ILE A 105 -5.50 2.58 -2.52
N VAL A 106 -4.39 2.16 -1.92
CA VAL A 106 -3.23 1.62 -2.65
C VAL A 106 -2.87 0.26 -2.07
N SER A 107 -2.57 -0.71 -2.92
CA SER A 107 -1.98 -1.98 -2.51
C SER A 107 -0.87 -2.40 -3.49
N ILE A 108 0.32 -2.62 -2.97
CA ILE A 108 1.52 -2.86 -3.75
C ILE A 108 2.08 -4.24 -3.40
N ASN A 109 2.19 -5.11 -4.38
CA ASN A 109 2.78 -6.45 -4.24
C ASN A 109 2.12 -7.34 -3.17
N MET A 110 0.85 -7.09 -2.82
CA MET A 110 0.11 -7.90 -1.85
C MET A 110 -0.64 -9.06 -2.53
N ILE A 111 -1.35 -8.79 -3.62
CA ILE A 111 -2.31 -9.75 -4.22
C ILE A 111 -1.64 -11.06 -4.62
N GLN A 112 -0.42 -11.02 -5.16
CA GLN A 112 0.29 -12.21 -5.62
C GLN A 112 0.84 -13.10 -4.50
N VAL A 113 0.89 -12.61 -3.25
CA VAL A 113 1.41 -13.35 -2.09
C VAL A 113 0.34 -13.63 -1.04
N ALA A 114 -0.81 -12.97 -1.14
CA ALA A 114 -1.95 -13.15 -0.24
C ALA A 114 -2.93 -14.20 -0.76
N LYS A 115 -3.79 -14.73 0.13
CA LYS A 115 -4.90 -15.58 -0.27
C LYS A 115 -5.87 -14.81 -1.17
N TRP A 116 -6.54 -15.49 -2.10
CA TRP A 116 -7.49 -14.85 -3.00
C TRP A 116 -8.64 -14.12 -2.27
N ASN A 117 -9.06 -14.62 -1.12
CA ASN A 117 -10.06 -13.95 -0.29
C ASN A 117 -9.65 -12.53 0.14
N CYS A 118 -8.35 -12.27 0.30
CA CYS A 118 -7.83 -10.93 0.56
C CYS A 118 -8.17 -9.97 -0.59
N THR A 119 -8.06 -10.44 -1.83
CA THR A 119 -8.42 -9.65 -3.02
C THR A 119 -9.92 -9.35 -3.05
N ILE A 120 -10.76 -10.36 -2.78
CA ILE A 120 -12.22 -10.18 -2.71
C ILE A 120 -12.60 -9.16 -1.63
N ALA A 121 -12.01 -9.28 -0.44
CA ALA A 121 -12.26 -8.37 0.68
C ALA A 121 -11.78 -6.94 0.36
N LEU A 122 -10.60 -6.80 -0.26
CA LEU A 122 -10.06 -5.51 -0.72
C LEU A 122 -11.04 -4.78 -1.65
N PHE A 123 -11.52 -5.45 -2.69
CA PHE A 123 -12.47 -4.84 -3.62
C PHE A 123 -13.81 -4.51 -2.96
N LYS A 124 -14.30 -5.38 -2.09
CA LYS A 124 -15.56 -5.16 -1.36
C LYS A 124 -15.49 -3.93 -0.46
N GLU A 125 -14.43 -3.79 0.32
CA GLU A 125 -14.28 -2.65 1.23
C GLU A 125 -13.88 -1.35 0.50
N ALA A 126 -13.01 -1.44 -0.50
CA ALA A 126 -12.70 -0.30 -1.37
C ALA A 126 -13.96 0.25 -2.04
N GLY A 127 -14.84 -0.62 -2.56
CA GLY A 127 -16.10 -0.22 -3.17
C GLY A 127 -17.10 0.45 -2.23
N LYS A 128 -17.00 0.21 -0.89
CA LYS A 128 -17.81 0.91 0.12
C LYS A 128 -17.21 2.25 0.55
N LEU A 129 -15.88 2.32 0.61
CA LEU A 129 -15.16 3.48 1.14
C LEU A 129 -14.91 4.56 0.10
N LEU A 130 -14.63 4.15 -1.13
CA LEU A 130 -14.30 5.06 -2.22
C LEU A 130 -15.57 5.64 -2.85
N LYS A 131 -15.55 6.94 -3.08
CA LYS A 131 -16.59 7.69 -3.79
C LYS A 131 -16.18 7.89 -5.25
N ALA A 132 -17.08 8.43 -6.06
CA ALA A 132 -16.78 8.86 -7.42
C ALA A 132 -15.53 9.76 -7.45
N GLU A 133 -14.67 9.57 -8.44
CA GLU A 133 -13.38 10.27 -8.64
C GLU A 133 -12.27 9.93 -7.62
N GLN A 134 -12.50 9.04 -6.66
CA GLN A 134 -11.46 8.46 -5.83
C GLN A 134 -10.92 7.18 -6.48
N PHE A 135 -9.70 6.78 -6.14
CA PHE A 135 -9.02 5.69 -6.85
C PHE A 135 -8.68 4.48 -5.97
N LEU A 136 -8.68 3.32 -6.60
CA LEU A 136 -8.00 2.12 -6.11
C LEU A 136 -6.82 1.85 -7.06
N LEU A 137 -5.59 1.93 -6.54
CA LEU A 137 -4.38 1.59 -7.28
C LEU A 137 -3.85 0.25 -6.80
N LEU A 138 -3.69 -0.67 -7.73
CA LEU A 138 -3.08 -1.98 -7.49
C LEU A 138 -1.81 -2.09 -8.33
N TYR A 139 -0.71 -2.46 -7.69
CA TYR A 139 0.55 -2.75 -8.37
C TYR A 139 1.01 -4.17 -8.07
N GLY A 140 1.42 -4.89 -9.10
CA GLY A 140 1.90 -6.26 -8.99
C GLY A 140 2.21 -6.88 -10.35
N PRO A 141 2.66 -8.14 -10.39
CA PRO A 141 3.03 -8.85 -11.62
C PRO A 141 1.79 -9.39 -12.37
N PHE A 142 0.87 -8.50 -12.75
CA PHE A 142 -0.33 -8.87 -13.50
C PHE A 142 0.00 -9.37 -14.90
N LYS A 143 -0.79 -10.33 -15.39
CA LYS A 143 -0.79 -10.78 -16.79
C LYS A 143 -1.65 -9.85 -17.64
N ILE A 144 -1.23 -9.61 -18.87
CA ILE A 144 -2.02 -8.91 -19.89
C ILE A 144 -2.29 -9.92 -21.02
N GLY A 145 -3.56 -10.19 -21.32
CA GLY A 145 -3.96 -11.17 -22.32
C GLY A 145 -3.36 -12.56 -22.06
N ASN A 146 -3.34 -13.01 -20.78
CA ASN A 146 -2.74 -14.27 -20.32
C ASN A 146 -1.22 -14.39 -20.50
N LYS A 147 -0.51 -13.30 -20.83
CA LYS A 147 0.95 -13.27 -20.95
C LYS A 147 1.57 -12.49 -19.81
N HIS A 148 2.71 -12.96 -19.30
CA HIS A 148 3.52 -12.21 -18.37
C HIS A 148 4.13 -10.96 -19.03
N THR A 149 4.22 -9.87 -18.30
CA THR A 149 4.79 -8.61 -18.79
C THR A 149 6.33 -8.61 -18.77
N SER A 150 6.94 -9.60 -18.10
CA SER A 150 8.39 -9.82 -18.07
C SER A 150 8.71 -11.27 -17.78
N GLN A 151 9.93 -11.69 -18.18
CA GLN A 151 10.44 -13.03 -17.90
C GLN A 151 10.56 -13.29 -16.38
N SER A 152 10.93 -12.27 -15.59
CA SER A 152 10.99 -12.39 -14.13
C SER A 152 9.63 -12.66 -13.50
N ASN A 153 8.55 -12.12 -14.07
CA ASN A 153 7.19 -12.39 -13.61
C ASN A 153 6.77 -13.84 -13.93
N ASP A 154 7.20 -14.38 -15.06
CA ASP A 154 6.96 -15.79 -15.41
C ASP A 154 7.69 -16.73 -14.45
N PHE A 155 8.96 -16.48 -14.16
CA PHE A 155 9.70 -17.24 -13.14
C PHE A 155 9.04 -17.18 -11.76
N PHE A 156 8.59 -15.99 -11.35
CA PHE A 156 7.90 -15.82 -10.08
C PHE A 156 6.58 -16.62 -10.03
N ASP A 157 5.73 -16.53 -11.04
CA ASP A 157 4.47 -17.28 -11.13
C ASP A 157 4.71 -18.81 -11.04
N ASN A 158 5.77 -19.29 -11.69
CA ASN A 158 6.15 -20.70 -11.62
C ASN A 158 6.67 -21.12 -10.23
N SER A 159 7.25 -20.20 -9.46
CA SER A 159 7.71 -20.47 -8.08
C SER A 159 6.59 -20.56 -7.06
N LEU A 160 5.38 -20.07 -7.40
CA LEU A 160 4.21 -20.08 -6.53
C LEU A 160 3.31 -21.32 -6.71
N LYS A 161 3.60 -22.17 -7.71
CA LYS A 161 2.86 -23.41 -8.01
C LYS A 161 3.45 -24.60 -7.27
#